data_973a135f3133456db4008c56bdb6db4c
#
_entry.id   973a135f3133456db4008c56bdb6db4c
#
_cell.length_a   1.000
_cell.length_b   1.000
_cell.length_c   1.000
_cell.angle_alpha   90.00
_cell.angle_beta   90.00
_cell.angle_gamma   90.00
#
_symmetry.space_group_name_H-M   'P 1'
#
loop_
_entity.id
_entity.type
_entity.pdbx_description
1 polymer ?
#
loop_
_entity_poly.entity_id
_entity_poly.type
_entity_poly.pdbx_seq_one_letter_code
_entity_poly.pdbx_strand_id
1 'polypeptide(L)'
;MDYAAREQEADFLMNQVFNVQENWSRIEAYQEFSEELVRAIVAEAGRLAAEVMAPLNEVGDTHGCQLQDGEVTTPPGFKEAFAQLTEGGWLGLTGNPCLLYTSPSPR
;
A
#
# COMPACT_ATOMS: atom_id res chain seq x y z
N MET A 1 -4.04 -4.55 -19.74
CA MET A 1 -4.29 -3.14 -19.39
C MET A 1 -3.12 -2.59 -18.59
N ASP A 2 -2.54 -1.52 -19.07
CA ASP A 2 -1.36 -0.95 -18.40
C ASP A 2 -1.82 0.04 -17.34
N TYR A 3 -1.62 -0.31 -16.10
CA TYR A 3 -1.89 0.57 -14.98
C TYR A 3 -0.66 1.40 -14.66
N ALA A 4 -0.87 2.69 -14.46
CA ALA A 4 0.17 3.60 -13.99
C ALA A 4 -0.41 4.41 -12.82
N ALA A 5 0.31 4.43 -11.71
CA ALA A 5 -0.12 5.19 -10.54
C ALA A 5 -0.06 6.69 -10.84
N ARG A 6 -1.03 7.43 -10.33
CA ARG A 6 -1.15 8.88 -10.55
C ARG A 6 -0.39 9.65 -9.47
N GLU A 7 0.92 9.47 -9.45
CA GLU A 7 1.76 10.09 -8.43
C GLU A 7 1.75 11.61 -8.49
N GLN A 8 1.73 12.17 -9.70
CA GLN A 8 1.73 13.62 -9.87
C GLN A 8 0.43 14.24 -9.36
N GLU A 9 -0.69 13.57 -9.56
CA GLU A 9 -1.97 14.03 -9.04
C GLU A 9 -2.00 13.97 -7.52
N ALA A 10 -1.46 12.89 -6.94
CA ALA A 10 -1.37 12.75 -5.49
C ALA A 10 -0.49 13.87 -4.91
N ASP A 11 0.66 14.12 -5.52
CA ASP A 11 1.57 15.19 -5.07
C ASP A 11 0.89 16.57 -5.15
N PHE A 12 0.18 16.82 -6.23
CA PHE A 12 -0.55 18.07 -6.42
C PHE A 12 -1.61 18.26 -5.31
N LEU A 13 -2.40 17.23 -5.07
CA LEU A 13 -3.45 17.30 -4.04
C LEU A 13 -2.88 17.50 -2.65
N MET A 14 -1.83 16.76 -2.31
CA MET A 14 -1.26 16.83 -0.97
C MET A 14 -0.54 18.15 -0.71
N ASN A 15 0.21 18.65 -1.68
CA ASN A 15 1.10 19.79 -1.45
C ASN A 15 0.55 21.12 -1.97
N GLN A 16 -0.28 21.10 -3.01
CA GLN A 16 -0.80 22.34 -3.60
C GLN A 16 -2.22 22.65 -3.15
N VAL A 17 -3.05 21.62 -3.00
CA VAL A 17 -4.47 21.82 -2.65
C VAL A 17 -4.67 21.80 -1.15
N PHE A 18 -4.24 20.71 -0.48
CA PHE A 18 -4.52 20.51 0.94
C PHE A 18 -3.40 20.97 1.86
N ASN A 19 -2.19 21.19 1.32
CA ASN A 19 -1.04 21.68 2.07
C ASN A 19 -0.81 20.83 3.35
N VAL A 20 -0.69 19.53 3.15
CA VAL A 20 -0.63 18.58 4.28
C VAL A 20 0.57 18.79 5.19
N GLN A 21 1.70 19.27 4.64
CA GLN A 21 2.91 19.52 5.45
C GLN A 21 2.66 20.57 6.52
N GLU A 22 1.95 21.64 6.20
CA GLU A 22 1.60 22.64 7.18
C GLU A 22 0.69 22.08 8.27
N ASN A 23 -0.29 21.27 7.86
CA ASN A 23 -1.20 20.65 8.82
C ASN A 23 -0.47 19.64 9.71
N TRP A 24 0.41 18.83 9.13
CA TRP A 24 1.16 17.84 9.88
C TRP A 24 2.20 18.45 10.81
N SER A 25 2.71 19.61 10.49
CA SER A 25 3.68 20.30 11.36
C SER A 25 3.10 20.67 12.72
N ARG A 26 1.77 20.71 12.81
CA ARG A 26 1.05 21.02 14.06
C ARG A 26 0.76 19.77 14.89
N ILE A 27 1.05 18.59 14.35
CA ILE A 27 0.75 17.31 15.00
C ILE A 27 2.07 16.65 15.39
N GLU A 28 2.29 16.47 16.70
CA GLU A 28 3.55 15.93 17.20
C GLU A 28 3.90 14.58 16.60
N ALA A 29 2.92 13.71 16.45
CA ALA A 29 3.14 12.36 15.91
C ALA A 29 3.58 12.36 14.45
N TYR A 30 3.40 13.48 13.72
CA TYR A 30 3.69 13.56 12.30
C TYR A 30 4.91 14.42 11.96
N GLN A 31 5.70 14.79 12.95
CA GLN A 31 6.86 15.66 12.76
C GLN A 31 7.93 15.05 11.85
N GLU A 32 8.00 13.73 11.80
CA GLU A 32 8.99 13.02 11.00
C GLU A 32 8.60 12.88 9.52
N PHE A 33 7.36 13.18 9.16
CA PHE A 33 6.89 13.03 7.79
C PHE A 33 7.28 14.24 6.94
N SER A 34 8.48 14.20 6.37
CA SER A 34 8.91 15.21 5.43
C SER A 34 8.23 15.02 4.08
N GLU A 35 8.21 16.09 3.28
CA GLU A 35 7.67 16.04 1.93
C GLU A 35 8.40 14.99 1.07
N GLU A 36 9.73 14.91 1.22
CA GLU A 36 10.53 13.93 0.49
C GLU A 36 10.19 12.49 0.88
N LEU A 37 10.01 12.25 2.18
CA LEU A 37 9.64 10.92 2.67
C LEU A 37 8.27 10.51 2.13
N VAL A 38 7.30 11.42 2.17
CA VAL A 38 5.96 11.13 1.68
C VAL A 38 5.97 10.85 0.18
N ARG A 39 6.74 11.63 -0.59
CA ARG A 39 6.87 11.36 -2.02
C ARG A 39 7.48 9.99 -2.30
N ALA A 40 8.48 9.60 -1.52
CA ALA A 40 9.10 8.29 -1.66
C ALA A 40 8.12 7.17 -1.35
N ILE A 41 7.29 7.33 -0.32
CA ILE A 41 6.26 6.35 0.04
C ILE A 41 5.23 6.23 -1.07
N VAL A 42 4.75 7.34 -1.60
CA VAL A 42 3.76 7.34 -2.69
C VAL A 42 4.34 6.70 -3.95
N ALA A 43 5.60 6.99 -4.28
CA ALA A 43 6.25 6.40 -5.44
C ALA A 43 6.39 4.89 -5.30
N GLU A 44 6.79 4.40 -4.13
CA GLU A 44 6.93 2.97 -3.87
C GLU A 44 5.57 2.28 -3.86
N ALA A 45 4.54 2.91 -3.30
CA ALA A 45 3.18 2.40 -3.36
C ALA A 45 2.70 2.27 -4.81
N GLY A 46 2.99 3.28 -5.62
CA GLY A 46 2.65 3.27 -7.05
C GLY A 46 3.36 2.14 -7.80
N ARG A 47 4.63 1.91 -7.48
CA ARG A 47 5.40 0.81 -8.07
C ARG A 47 4.79 -0.54 -7.69
N LEU A 48 4.46 -0.74 -6.43
CA LEU A 48 3.83 -1.98 -5.96
C LEU A 48 2.48 -2.19 -6.65
N ALA A 49 1.69 -1.14 -6.74
CA ALA A 49 0.38 -1.22 -7.40
C ALA A 49 0.51 -1.58 -8.88
N ALA A 50 1.44 -0.96 -9.58
CA ALA A 50 1.59 -1.16 -11.03
C ALA A 50 2.25 -2.48 -11.38
N GLU A 51 3.28 -2.88 -10.64
CA GLU A 51 4.08 -4.06 -10.98
C GLU A 51 3.57 -5.35 -10.34
N VAL A 52 2.99 -5.26 -9.15
CA VAL A 52 2.57 -6.44 -8.39
C VAL A 52 1.07 -6.63 -8.39
N MET A 53 0.31 -5.57 -8.11
CA MET A 53 -1.14 -5.67 -7.92
C MET A 53 -1.92 -5.62 -9.24
N ALA A 54 -1.57 -4.71 -10.13
CA ALA A 54 -2.34 -4.52 -11.37
C ALA A 54 -2.40 -5.78 -12.25
N PRO A 55 -1.30 -6.54 -12.45
CA PRO A 55 -1.38 -7.76 -13.24
C PRO A 55 -2.34 -8.81 -12.67
N LEU A 56 -2.58 -8.79 -11.35
CA LEU A 56 -3.45 -9.75 -10.71
C LEU A 56 -4.93 -9.49 -10.96
N ASN A 57 -5.28 -8.29 -11.39
CA ASN A 57 -6.67 -7.98 -11.70
C ASN A 57 -7.22 -8.91 -12.78
N GLU A 58 -6.47 -9.08 -13.85
CA GLU A 58 -6.86 -9.97 -14.95
C GLU A 58 -6.79 -11.44 -14.52
N VAL A 59 -5.76 -11.80 -13.78
CA VAL A 59 -5.62 -13.17 -13.26
C VAL A 59 -6.80 -13.53 -12.37
N GLY A 60 -7.17 -12.63 -11.47
CA GLY A 60 -8.30 -12.84 -10.57
C GLY A 60 -9.62 -12.99 -11.31
N ASP A 61 -9.83 -12.19 -12.34
CA ASP A 61 -11.04 -12.25 -13.15
C ASP A 61 -11.12 -13.55 -13.96
N THR A 62 -9.98 -13.98 -14.51
CA THR A 62 -9.94 -15.19 -15.35
C THR A 62 -10.05 -16.47 -14.53
N HIS A 63 -9.30 -16.57 -13.43
CA HIS A 63 -9.21 -17.82 -12.64
C HIS A 63 -10.23 -17.89 -11.52
N GLY A 64 -10.49 -16.76 -10.85
CA GLY A 64 -11.34 -16.74 -9.67
C GLY A 64 -10.80 -17.59 -8.52
N CYS A 65 -11.54 -17.63 -7.44
CA CYS A 65 -11.24 -18.52 -6.32
C CYS A 65 -11.84 -19.89 -6.61
N GLN A 66 -11.15 -20.93 -6.20
CA GLN A 66 -11.60 -22.32 -6.39
C GLN A 66 -11.90 -22.96 -5.04
N LEU A 67 -13.02 -23.66 -4.96
CA LEU A 67 -13.36 -24.46 -3.79
C LEU A 67 -13.14 -25.93 -4.12
N GLN A 68 -12.23 -26.57 -3.41
CA GLN A 68 -11.93 -28.00 -3.57
C GLN A 68 -11.76 -28.64 -2.21
N ASP A 69 -12.47 -29.73 -1.98
CA ASP A 69 -12.37 -30.52 -0.74
C ASP A 69 -12.58 -29.67 0.52
N GLY A 70 -13.49 -28.71 0.45
CA GLY A 70 -13.78 -27.82 1.58
C GLY A 70 -12.78 -26.69 1.78
N GLU A 71 -11.78 -26.58 0.93
CA GLU A 71 -10.77 -25.50 1.01
C GLU A 71 -10.87 -24.55 -0.17
N VAL A 72 -10.65 -23.27 0.10
CA VAL A 72 -10.65 -22.23 -0.93
C VAL A 72 -9.22 -21.93 -1.34
N THR A 73 -8.97 -21.97 -2.65
CA THR A 73 -7.68 -21.60 -3.23
C THR A 73 -7.84 -20.29 -3.96
N THR A 74 -6.96 -19.33 -3.66
CA THR A 74 -6.96 -18.03 -4.32
C THR A 74 -6.31 -18.13 -5.71
N PRO A 75 -6.56 -17.15 -6.61
CA PRO A 75 -5.92 -17.15 -7.92
C PRO A 75 -4.39 -17.13 -7.83
N PRO A 76 -3.68 -17.58 -8.87
CA PRO A 76 -2.21 -17.55 -8.87
C PRO A 76 -1.65 -16.16 -8.63
N GLY A 77 -0.64 -16.06 -7.77
CA GLY A 77 0.04 -14.80 -7.48
C GLY A 77 -0.55 -13.99 -6.35
N PHE A 78 -1.76 -14.30 -5.90
CA PHE A 78 -2.41 -13.52 -4.84
C PHE A 78 -1.69 -13.66 -3.49
N LYS A 79 -1.28 -14.86 -3.13
CA LYS A 79 -0.56 -15.09 -1.88
C LYS A 79 0.78 -14.36 -1.85
N GLU A 80 1.50 -14.39 -2.95
CA GLU A 80 2.80 -13.75 -3.09
C GLU A 80 2.65 -12.21 -3.04
N ALA A 81 1.61 -11.68 -3.68
CA ALA A 81 1.34 -10.25 -3.62
C ALA A 81 0.97 -9.81 -2.21
N PHE A 82 0.16 -10.58 -1.52
CA PHE A 82 -0.20 -10.29 -0.13
C PHE A 82 1.02 -10.34 0.78
N ALA A 83 1.91 -11.31 0.56
CA ALA A 83 3.16 -11.39 1.31
C ALA A 83 4.02 -10.15 1.10
N GLN A 84 4.14 -9.66 -0.13
CA GLN A 84 4.89 -8.43 -0.39
C GLN A 84 4.25 -7.23 0.28
N LEU A 85 2.93 -7.16 0.28
CA LEU A 85 2.19 -6.09 0.93
C LEU A 85 2.44 -6.07 2.45
N THR A 86 2.40 -7.24 3.08
CA THR A 86 2.62 -7.35 4.53
C THR A 86 4.08 -7.14 4.90
N GLU A 87 5.01 -7.71 4.16
CA GLU A 87 6.45 -7.58 4.41
C GLU A 87 6.93 -6.14 4.22
N GLY A 88 6.33 -5.40 3.31
CA GLY A 88 6.64 -4.00 3.10
C GLY A 88 6.09 -3.06 4.16
N GLY A 89 5.29 -3.58 5.10
CA GLY A 89 4.73 -2.78 6.18
C GLY A 89 3.51 -1.94 5.78
N TRP A 90 2.94 -2.16 4.60
CA TRP A 90 1.85 -1.34 4.09
C TRP A 90 0.57 -1.42 4.93
N LEU A 91 0.29 -2.59 5.47
CA LEU A 91 -0.91 -2.79 6.30
C LEU A 91 -0.85 -2.02 7.61
N GLY A 92 0.34 -1.72 8.09
CA GLY A 92 0.56 -0.97 9.32
C GLY A 92 0.83 0.51 9.11
N LEU A 93 0.74 1.01 7.89
CA LEU A 93 1.13 2.38 7.56
C LEU A 93 0.40 3.44 8.39
N THR A 94 -0.86 3.21 8.68
CA THR A 94 -1.67 4.14 9.47
C THR A 94 -1.63 3.87 10.98
N GLY A 95 -0.90 2.85 11.39
CA GLY A 95 -0.79 2.49 12.80
C GLY A 95 0.31 3.27 13.52
N ASN A 96 0.21 3.27 14.84
CA ASN A 96 1.24 3.87 15.67
C ASN A 96 2.49 2.99 15.65
N PRO A 97 3.67 3.52 15.25
CA PRO A 97 4.88 2.72 15.18
C PRO A 97 5.23 1.98 16.48
N CYS A 98 5.00 2.62 17.62
CA CYS A 98 5.28 1.99 18.91
C CYS A 98 4.44 0.74 19.14
N LEU A 99 3.19 0.75 18.70
CA LEU A 99 2.30 -0.39 18.81
C LEU A 99 2.64 -1.48 17.80
N LEU A 100 3.07 -1.09 16.61
CA LEU A 100 3.46 -2.03 15.56
C LEU A 100 4.68 -2.86 15.97
N TYR A 101 5.65 -2.23 16.64
CA TYR A 101 6.85 -2.94 17.08
C TYR A 101 6.61 -3.84 18.27
N THR A 102 5.59 -3.58 19.08
CA THR A 102 5.30 -4.38 20.27
C THR A 102 4.24 -5.44 20.04
N SER A 103 3.48 -5.34 18.96
CA SER A 103 2.46 -6.32 18.62
C SER A 103 3.07 -7.58 18.04
N PRO A 104 2.50 -8.76 18.31
CA PRO A 104 2.87 -9.96 17.59
C PRO A 104 2.68 -9.77 16.09
N SER A 105 3.56 -10.36 15.30
CA SER A 105 3.45 -10.26 13.85
C SER A 105 2.09 -10.81 13.40
N PRO A 106 1.34 -10.09 12.58
CA PRO A 106 0.09 -10.63 12.04
C PRO A 106 0.37 -11.84 11.17
N ARG A 107 -0.50 -12.79 11.21
CA ARG A 107 -0.36 -14.04 10.45
C ARG A 107 -1.22 -14.05 9.22
#